data_29f1170801af582045702c721a5507c3
#
_entry.id   29f1170801af582045702c721a5507c3
#
_cell.length_a   1.000
_cell.length_b   1.000
_cell.length_c   1.000
_cell.angle_alpha   90.00
_cell.angle_beta   90.00
_cell.angle_gamma   90.00
#
_symmetry.space_group_name_H-M   'P 1'
#
loop_
_entity.id
_entity.type
_entity.pdbx_description
1 polymer ?
#
loop_
_entity_poly.entity_id
_entity_poly.type
_entity_poly.pdbx_seq_one_letter_code
_entity_poly.pdbx_strand_id
1 'polypeptide(L)'
;MGRFDGKVVIVTGAARGQGEAEARLFASEGAKVVLADVLDTEGQAVAADIGANARYVHLDVSNEAEWQAAIAATKDFGGRLDALVNNAAIIWPSAIEDTSLEAYMMVINVNQVGCFLGMKTAMPLLKESGGGSIVNISSIDGIASKNGLISYTASKFAIRGMTKTAAMEWGRFGIRVNSVHPGGVNTVMGNPINDPILETMPYQQQAIQRIGYPNEIAAAVAFLASADASYITGTELVVDGGWLTGRLEPGLPGSSATTEGFGYNA
;
A
#
# COMPACT_ATOMS: atom_id res chain seq x y z
N MET A 1 -20.18 15.38 -6.92
CA MET A 1 -19.19 14.81 -7.82
C MET A 1 -18.09 14.24 -6.96
N GLY A 2 -17.78 12.96 -7.14
CA GLY A 2 -16.69 12.30 -6.42
C GLY A 2 -15.32 12.74 -6.93
N ARG A 3 -14.25 12.59 -6.13
CA ARG A 3 -12.87 12.97 -6.55
C ARG A 3 -12.38 12.19 -7.78
N PHE A 4 -12.97 11.02 -8.04
CA PHE A 4 -12.57 10.12 -9.12
C PHE A 4 -13.66 9.89 -10.18
N ASP A 5 -14.64 10.78 -10.28
CA ASP A 5 -15.65 10.69 -11.34
C ASP A 5 -15.01 10.64 -12.73
N GLY A 6 -15.34 9.60 -13.52
CA GLY A 6 -14.80 9.35 -14.85
C GLY A 6 -13.33 8.89 -14.88
N LYS A 7 -12.75 8.55 -13.74
CA LYS A 7 -11.39 8.02 -13.61
C LYS A 7 -11.39 6.49 -13.61
N VAL A 8 -10.26 5.91 -14.02
CA VAL A 8 -10.02 4.46 -14.02
C VAL A 8 -8.81 4.16 -13.16
N VAL A 9 -8.96 3.26 -12.19
CA VAL A 9 -7.93 2.91 -11.21
C VAL A 9 -7.68 1.42 -11.22
N ILE A 10 -6.41 1.00 -11.17
CA ILE A 10 -6.02 -0.39 -10.86
C ILE A 10 -5.55 -0.45 -9.42
N VAL A 11 -6.03 -1.43 -8.66
CA VAL A 11 -5.55 -1.76 -7.32
C VAL A 11 -5.10 -3.21 -7.31
N THR A 12 -3.83 -3.47 -6.94
CA THR A 12 -3.31 -4.84 -6.80
C THR A 12 -3.43 -5.34 -5.37
N GLY A 13 -3.58 -6.67 -5.19
CA GLY A 13 -3.86 -7.24 -3.88
C GLY A 13 -5.24 -6.80 -3.35
N ALA A 14 -6.21 -6.65 -4.27
CA ALA A 14 -7.49 -6.00 -4.00
C ALA A 14 -8.60 -6.95 -3.53
N ALA A 15 -8.32 -8.24 -3.38
CA ALA A 15 -9.30 -9.23 -2.95
C ALA A 15 -9.64 -9.14 -1.46
N ARG A 16 -8.80 -8.49 -0.64
CA ARG A 16 -9.01 -8.32 0.81
C ARG A 16 -8.15 -7.21 1.41
N GLY A 17 -8.43 -6.86 2.66
CA GLY A 17 -7.57 -6.00 3.50
C GLY A 17 -7.44 -4.57 2.97
N GLN A 18 -6.19 -4.05 2.87
CA GLN A 18 -5.95 -2.68 2.42
C GLN A 18 -6.40 -2.48 0.98
N GLY A 19 -6.04 -3.39 0.07
CA GLY A 19 -6.40 -3.26 -1.35
C GLY A 19 -7.91 -3.31 -1.59
N GLU A 20 -8.65 -4.12 -0.85
CA GLU A 20 -10.13 -4.09 -0.88
C GLU A 20 -10.67 -2.73 -0.41
N ALA A 21 -10.17 -2.21 0.71
CA ALA A 21 -10.60 -0.91 1.24
C ALA A 21 -10.29 0.23 0.26
N GLU A 22 -9.14 0.19 -0.39
CA GLU A 22 -8.74 1.13 -1.45
C GLU A 22 -9.68 1.06 -2.64
N ALA A 23 -9.96 -0.16 -3.16
CA ALA A 23 -10.86 -0.37 -4.28
C ALA A 23 -12.29 0.13 -3.99
N ARG A 24 -12.80 -0.17 -2.80
CA ARG A 24 -14.12 0.31 -2.36
C ARG A 24 -14.17 1.83 -2.23
N LEU A 25 -13.13 2.45 -1.68
CA LEU A 25 -13.06 3.91 -1.56
C LEU A 25 -13.03 4.57 -2.94
N PHE A 26 -12.17 4.13 -3.85
CA PHE A 26 -12.12 4.68 -5.21
C PHE A 26 -13.47 4.55 -5.93
N ALA A 27 -14.12 3.39 -5.84
CA ALA A 27 -15.42 3.18 -6.46
C ALA A 27 -16.52 4.06 -5.85
N SER A 28 -16.53 4.24 -4.52
CA SER A 28 -17.49 5.11 -3.82
C SER A 28 -17.32 6.59 -4.19
N GLU A 29 -16.13 6.98 -4.64
CA GLU A 29 -15.81 8.32 -5.10
C GLU A 29 -15.88 8.49 -6.63
N GLY A 30 -16.51 7.53 -7.33
CA GLY A 30 -16.87 7.62 -8.73
C GLY A 30 -15.90 6.99 -9.74
N ALA A 31 -14.83 6.33 -9.27
CA ALA A 31 -13.92 5.64 -10.18
C ALA A 31 -14.52 4.35 -10.74
N LYS A 32 -14.11 3.98 -11.96
CA LYS A 32 -14.08 2.58 -12.38
C LYS A 32 -12.82 1.93 -11.81
N VAL A 33 -12.95 0.81 -11.12
CA VAL A 33 -11.84 0.14 -10.44
C VAL A 33 -11.60 -1.26 -11.00
N VAL A 34 -10.37 -1.53 -11.40
CA VAL A 34 -9.91 -2.87 -11.71
C VAL A 34 -9.25 -3.45 -10.46
N LEU A 35 -9.88 -4.48 -9.89
CA LEU A 35 -9.37 -5.25 -8.77
C LEU A 35 -8.48 -6.36 -9.31
N ALA A 36 -7.19 -6.31 -9.03
CA ALA A 36 -6.23 -7.29 -9.51
C ALA A 36 -5.65 -8.10 -8.35
N ASP A 37 -5.80 -9.42 -8.37
CA ASP A 37 -5.34 -10.31 -7.30
C ASP A 37 -5.18 -11.75 -7.82
N VAL A 38 -4.50 -12.61 -7.08
CA VAL A 38 -4.44 -14.06 -7.32
C VAL A 38 -5.59 -14.82 -6.62
N LEU A 39 -6.32 -14.17 -5.72
CA LEU A 39 -7.45 -14.73 -4.98
C LEU A 39 -8.75 -14.51 -5.76
N ASP A 40 -8.99 -15.37 -6.75
CA ASP A 40 -10.08 -15.21 -7.71
C ASP A 40 -11.46 -15.14 -7.05
N THR A 41 -11.75 -16.04 -6.13
CA THR A 41 -13.05 -16.14 -5.46
C THR A 41 -13.37 -14.88 -4.66
N GLU A 42 -12.42 -14.45 -3.82
CA GLU A 42 -12.57 -13.28 -2.98
C GLU A 42 -12.61 -11.99 -3.81
N GLY A 43 -11.73 -11.86 -4.80
CA GLY A 43 -11.67 -10.69 -5.67
C GLY A 43 -12.92 -10.52 -6.53
N GLN A 44 -13.47 -11.60 -7.06
CA GLN A 44 -14.75 -11.59 -7.78
C GLN A 44 -15.92 -11.20 -6.85
N ALA A 45 -15.93 -11.68 -5.61
CA ALA A 45 -16.94 -11.32 -4.63
C ALA A 45 -16.91 -9.82 -4.30
N VAL A 46 -15.71 -9.25 -4.07
CA VAL A 46 -15.56 -7.81 -3.83
C VAL A 46 -16.01 -7.00 -5.04
N ALA A 47 -15.61 -7.40 -6.25
CA ALA A 47 -16.03 -6.70 -7.47
C ALA A 47 -17.54 -6.76 -7.69
N ALA A 48 -18.17 -7.90 -7.43
CA ALA A 48 -19.63 -8.06 -7.52
C ALA A 48 -20.37 -7.17 -6.49
N ASP A 49 -19.85 -7.04 -5.28
CA ASP A 49 -20.44 -6.19 -4.23
C ASP A 49 -20.31 -4.70 -4.56
N ILE A 50 -19.20 -4.26 -5.14
CA ILE A 50 -19.03 -2.88 -5.65
C ILE A 50 -19.95 -2.62 -6.85
N GLY A 51 -20.18 -3.60 -7.71
CA GLY A 51 -21.09 -3.53 -8.84
C GLY A 51 -20.46 -2.99 -10.12
N ALA A 52 -21.24 -2.24 -10.93
CA ALA A 52 -20.90 -1.85 -12.31
C ALA A 52 -19.58 -1.06 -12.45
N ASN A 53 -19.13 -0.43 -11.38
CA ASN A 53 -17.89 0.34 -11.35
C ASN A 53 -16.65 -0.51 -11.02
N ALA A 54 -16.79 -1.83 -10.89
CA ALA A 54 -15.68 -2.73 -10.57
C ALA A 54 -15.54 -3.84 -11.60
N ARG A 55 -14.29 -4.23 -11.87
CA ARG A 55 -13.95 -5.42 -12.65
C ARG A 55 -12.83 -6.16 -11.94
N TYR A 56 -13.00 -7.45 -11.70
CA TYR A 56 -11.92 -8.32 -11.23
C TYR A 56 -11.06 -8.81 -12.40
N VAL A 57 -9.74 -8.90 -12.18
CA VAL A 57 -8.76 -9.47 -13.11
C VAL A 57 -7.79 -10.33 -12.31
N HIS A 58 -7.59 -11.59 -12.69
CA HIS A 58 -6.53 -12.41 -12.13
C HIS A 58 -5.16 -11.82 -12.44
N LEU A 59 -4.30 -11.66 -11.44
CA LEU A 59 -2.96 -11.13 -11.61
C LEU A 59 -2.01 -11.65 -10.53
N ASP A 60 -1.06 -12.49 -10.94
CA ASP A 60 0.20 -12.64 -10.22
C ASP A 60 1.11 -11.46 -10.59
N VAL A 61 1.32 -10.55 -9.65
CA VAL A 61 2.13 -9.34 -9.89
C VAL A 61 3.58 -9.64 -10.26
N SER A 62 4.09 -10.84 -9.99
CA SER A 62 5.43 -11.27 -10.41
C SER A 62 5.51 -11.72 -11.89
N ASN A 63 4.36 -11.80 -12.58
CA ASN A 63 4.24 -12.26 -13.96
C ASN A 63 3.99 -11.10 -14.94
N GLU A 64 4.96 -10.78 -15.77
CA GLU A 64 4.86 -9.66 -16.72
C GLU A 64 3.76 -9.86 -17.80
N ALA A 65 3.51 -11.11 -18.23
CA ALA A 65 2.46 -11.38 -19.22
C ALA A 65 1.05 -11.13 -18.63
N GLU A 66 0.85 -11.46 -17.36
CA GLU A 66 -0.42 -11.18 -16.68
C GLU A 66 -0.62 -9.68 -16.44
N TRP A 67 0.44 -8.92 -16.17
CA TRP A 67 0.37 -7.45 -16.16
C TRP A 67 -0.09 -6.88 -17.51
N GLN A 68 0.44 -7.39 -18.62
CA GLN A 68 0.02 -6.96 -19.97
C GLN A 68 -1.47 -7.22 -20.20
N ALA A 69 -1.96 -8.40 -19.76
CA ALA A 69 -3.38 -8.75 -19.83
C ALA A 69 -4.23 -7.84 -18.93
N ALA A 70 -3.79 -7.53 -17.71
CA ALA A 70 -4.49 -6.64 -16.80
C ALA A 70 -4.60 -5.20 -17.34
N ILE A 71 -3.54 -4.68 -17.96
CA ILE A 71 -3.57 -3.37 -18.62
C ILE A 71 -4.53 -3.37 -19.82
N ALA A 72 -4.54 -4.43 -20.63
CA ALA A 72 -5.47 -4.57 -21.74
C ALA A 72 -6.93 -4.62 -21.25
N ALA A 73 -7.21 -5.40 -20.22
CA ALA A 73 -8.53 -5.47 -19.58
C ALA A 73 -8.96 -4.12 -18.98
N THR A 74 -8.02 -3.34 -18.45
CA THR A 74 -8.28 -1.99 -17.93
C THR A 74 -8.66 -1.04 -19.05
N LYS A 75 -7.94 -1.06 -20.16
CA LYS A 75 -8.24 -0.25 -21.34
C LYS A 75 -9.59 -0.61 -21.94
N ASP A 76 -9.94 -1.91 -22.01
CA ASP A 76 -11.26 -2.37 -22.44
C ASP A 76 -12.39 -1.90 -21.51
N PHE A 77 -12.18 -1.93 -20.19
CA PHE A 77 -13.19 -1.56 -19.20
C PHE A 77 -13.45 -0.06 -19.12
N GLY A 78 -12.38 0.75 -19.17
CA GLY A 78 -12.47 2.18 -18.89
C GLY A 78 -11.94 3.10 -19.99
N GLY A 79 -11.27 2.56 -21.02
CA GLY A 79 -10.67 3.34 -22.12
C GLY A 79 -9.40 4.09 -21.74
N ARG A 80 -9.02 4.12 -20.46
CA ARG A 80 -7.92 4.89 -19.91
C ARG A 80 -7.39 4.29 -18.60
N LEU A 81 -6.30 4.84 -18.10
CA LEU A 81 -5.81 4.61 -16.73
C LEU A 81 -5.42 5.96 -16.12
N ASP A 82 -5.95 6.25 -14.94
CA ASP A 82 -5.67 7.50 -14.20
C ASP A 82 -4.83 7.24 -12.94
N ALA A 83 -4.99 6.07 -12.31
CA ALA A 83 -4.15 5.71 -11.18
C ALA A 83 -3.84 4.21 -11.12
N LEU A 84 -2.63 3.89 -10.63
CA LEU A 84 -2.21 2.55 -10.26
C LEU A 84 -1.84 2.54 -8.78
N VAL A 85 -2.39 1.58 -8.02
CA VAL A 85 -1.97 1.29 -6.65
C VAL A 85 -1.26 -0.06 -6.61
N ASN A 86 0.05 -0.04 -6.42
CA ASN A 86 0.86 -1.22 -6.19
C ASN A 86 0.79 -1.59 -4.71
N ASN A 87 -0.29 -2.29 -4.31
CA ASN A 87 -0.53 -2.69 -2.93
C ASN A 87 -0.18 -4.16 -2.66
N ALA A 88 -0.27 -5.05 -3.65
CA ALA A 88 0.01 -6.48 -3.49
C ALA A 88 1.37 -6.73 -2.81
N ALA A 89 1.37 -7.51 -1.75
CA ALA A 89 2.59 -7.86 -1.02
C ALA A 89 2.38 -9.13 -0.19
N ILE A 90 3.48 -9.81 0.10
CA ILE A 90 3.57 -10.92 1.06
C ILE A 90 4.66 -10.66 2.09
N ILE A 91 4.59 -11.35 3.21
CA ILE A 91 5.58 -11.33 4.27
C ILE A 91 6.02 -12.76 4.59
N TRP A 92 7.31 -12.95 4.90
CA TRP A 92 7.86 -14.24 5.32
C TRP A 92 8.80 -14.02 6.50
N PRO A 93 8.30 -14.14 7.74
CA PRO A 93 9.13 -13.99 8.94
C PRO A 93 10.09 -15.16 9.10
N SER A 94 11.40 -14.86 9.19
CA SER A 94 12.46 -15.84 9.45
C SER A 94 13.72 -15.14 9.92
N ALA A 95 14.54 -15.76 10.77
CA ALA A 95 15.87 -15.26 11.08
C ALA A 95 16.75 -15.26 9.81
N ILE A 96 17.75 -14.38 9.75
CA ILE A 96 18.56 -14.23 8.52
C ILE A 96 19.24 -15.55 8.16
N GLU A 97 19.85 -16.20 9.13
CA GLU A 97 20.57 -17.47 8.98
C GLU A 97 19.68 -18.63 8.56
N ASP A 98 18.36 -18.57 8.87
CA ASP A 98 17.37 -19.59 8.54
C ASP A 98 16.58 -19.29 7.27
N THR A 99 16.79 -18.09 6.67
CA THR A 99 16.06 -17.68 5.47
C THR A 99 16.67 -18.32 4.22
N SER A 100 15.96 -19.27 3.62
CA SER A 100 16.40 -19.84 2.33
C SER A 100 16.37 -18.78 1.21
N LEU A 101 17.24 -18.96 0.20
CA LEU A 101 17.22 -18.08 -0.98
C LEU A 101 15.86 -18.13 -1.70
N GLU A 102 15.22 -19.28 -1.74
CA GLU A 102 13.89 -19.45 -2.33
C GLU A 102 12.84 -18.58 -1.60
N ALA A 103 12.77 -18.67 -0.27
CA ALA A 103 11.84 -17.86 0.54
C ALA A 103 12.16 -16.35 0.43
N TYR A 104 13.44 -15.99 0.41
CA TYR A 104 13.86 -14.61 0.16
C TYR A 104 13.36 -14.11 -1.21
N MET A 105 13.65 -14.87 -2.29
CA MET A 105 13.28 -14.49 -3.65
C MET A 105 11.76 -14.50 -3.89
N MET A 106 11.01 -15.36 -3.22
CA MET A 106 9.55 -15.34 -3.26
C MET A 106 9.00 -13.97 -2.84
N VAL A 107 9.49 -13.41 -1.73
CA VAL A 107 9.07 -12.09 -1.25
C VAL A 107 9.56 -10.98 -2.19
N ILE A 108 10.80 -11.06 -2.67
CA ILE A 108 11.36 -10.08 -3.62
C ILE A 108 10.55 -10.06 -4.92
N ASN A 109 10.21 -11.22 -5.47
CA ASN A 109 9.48 -11.33 -6.72
C ASN A 109 8.08 -10.69 -6.61
N VAL A 110 7.35 -10.98 -5.55
CA VAL A 110 6.02 -10.38 -5.36
C VAL A 110 6.12 -8.89 -5.06
N ASN A 111 6.88 -8.52 -4.01
CA ASN A 111 6.81 -7.15 -3.49
C ASN A 111 7.60 -6.14 -4.32
N GLN A 112 8.80 -6.51 -4.78
CA GLN A 112 9.71 -5.60 -5.47
C GLN A 112 9.57 -5.71 -6.98
N VAL A 113 9.72 -6.92 -7.54
CA VAL A 113 9.61 -7.13 -8.99
C VAL A 113 8.17 -6.84 -9.43
N GLY A 114 7.16 -7.29 -8.69
CA GLY A 114 5.76 -7.00 -8.97
C GLY A 114 5.45 -5.51 -9.03
N CYS A 115 5.94 -4.73 -8.07
CA CYS A 115 5.82 -3.26 -8.09
C CYS A 115 6.52 -2.64 -9.31
N PHE A 116 7.73 -3.10 -9.64
CA PHE A 116 8.45 -2.66 -10.84
C PHE A 116 7.66 -2.97 -12.12
N LEU A 117 7.17 -4.20 -12.28
CA LEU A 117 6.37 -4.60 -13.43
C LEU A 117 5.09 -3.78 -13.55
N GLY A 118 4.40 -3.53 -12.44
CA GLY A 118 3.22 -2.66 -12.40
C GLY A 118 3.51 -1.25 -12.92
N MET A 119 4.56 -0.62 -12.41
CA MET A 119 4.99 0.70 -12.89
C MET A 119 5.34 0.68 -14.38
N LYS A 120 6.15 -0.29 -14.81
CA LYS A 120 6.63 -0.41 -16.19
C LYS A 120 5.48 -0.60 -17.18
N THR A 121 4.54 -1.50 -16.88
CA THR A 121 3.45 -1.86 -17.81
C THR A 121 2.31 -0.85 -17.81
N ALA A 122 2.05 -0.15 -16.70
CA ALA A 122 1.03 0.88 -16.61
C ALA A 122 1.45 2.21 -17.26
N MET A 123 2.74 2.51 -17.29
CA MET A 123 3.28 3.80 -17.76
C MET A 123 2.79 4.21 -19.15
N PRO A 124 2.79 3.32 -20.18
CA PRO A 124 2.31 3.72 -21.51
C PRO A 124 0.85 4.15 -21.54
N LEU A 125 -0.04 3.44 -20.81
CA LEU A 125 -1.45 3.77 -20.78
C LEU A 125 -1.72 5.04 -19.94
N LEU A 126 -1.01 5.25 -18.82
CA LEU A 126 -1.05 6.50 -18.06
C LEU A 126 -0.65 7.70 -18.93
N LYS A 127 0.42 7.55 -19.72
CA LYS A 127 0.86 8.60 -20.65
C LYS A 127 -0.16 8.84 -21.77
N GLU A 128 -0.73 7.80 -22.36
CA GLU A 128 -1.80 7.88 -23.36
C GLU A 128 -3.04 8.60 -22.79
N SER A 129 -3.33 8.40 -21.52
CA SER A 129 -4.45 9.02 -20.80
C SER A 129 -4.23 10.51 -20.45
N GLY A 130 -3.03 11.04 -20.73
CA GLY A 130 -2.68 12.44 -20.46
C GLY A 130 -2.01 12.67 -19.09
N GLY A 131 -1.49 11.64 -18.47
CA GLY A 131 -0.88 11.66 -17.15
C GLY A 131 -1.68 10.86 -16.12
N GLY A 132 -1.28 10.93 -14.85
CA GLY A 132 -1.97 10.20 -13.78
C GLY A 132 -1.14 10.07 -12.51
N SER A 133 -1.45 9.08 -11.68
CA SER A 133 -0.76 8.85 -10.41
C SER A 133 -0.42 7.37 -10.22
N ILE A 134 0.75 7.12 -9.67
CA ILE A 134 1.12 5.80 -9.14
C ILE A 134 1.35 5.93 -7.64
N VAL A 135 0.71 5.08 -6.86
CA VAL A 135 0.92 4.98 -5.41
C VAL A 135 1.47 3.60 -5.09
N ASN A 136 2.70 3.56 -4.60
CA ASN A 136 3.37 2.33 -4.22
C ASN A 136 3.26 2.12 -2.71
N ILE A 137 2.74 0.98 -2.28
CA ILE A 137 2.62 0.67 -0.85
C ILE A 137 3.92 0.05 -0.36
N SER A 138 4.70 0.88 0.36
CA SER A 138 5.88 0.45 1.09
C SER A 138 5.48 -0.05 2.51
N SER A 139 6.18 0.40 3.53
CA SER A 139 5.95 0.09 4.95
C SER A 139 6.81 1.02 5.81
N ILE A 140 6.52 1.12 7.11
CA ILE A 140 7.52 1.59 8.09
C ILE A 140 8.80 0.73 8.04
N ASP A 141 8.69 -0.55 7.69
CA ASP A 141 9.83 -1.44 7.49
C ASP A 141 10.60 -1.15 6.18
N GLY A 142 10.16 -0.20 5.37
CA GLY A 142 10.93 0.43 4.30
C GLY A 142 11.73 1.66 4.76
N ILE A 143 11.57 2.12 5.99
CA ILE A 143 12.27 3.28 6.60
C ILE A 143 13.14 2.82 7.76
N ALA A 144 12.57 2.02 8.65
CA ALA A 144 13.25 1.31 9.72
C ALA A 144 13.19 -0.20 9.46
N SER A 145 13.54 -1.04 10.43
CA SER A 145 13.47 -2.49 10.28
C SER A 145 13.03 -3.15 11.58
N LYS A 146 12.58 -4.39 11.47
CA LYS A 146 12.37 -5.31 12.57
C LYS A 146 13.17 -6.58 12.31
N ASN A 147 13.56 -7.28 13.38
CA ASN A 147 14.15 -8.62 13.27
C ASN A 147 13.17 -9.58 12.59
N GLY A 148 13.71 -10.57 11.90
CA GLY A 148 12.94 -11.63 11.25
C GLY A 148 12.28 -11.22 9.92
N LEU A 149 12.56 -10.05 9.35
CA LEU A 149 11.90 -9.54 8.15
C LEU A 149 12.87 -9.15 7.02
N ILE A 150 13.99 -9.88 6.87
CA ILE A 150 15.06 -9.50 5.93
C ILE A 150 14.56 -9.28 4.50
N SER A 151 13.79 -10.22 3.94
CA SER A 151 13.28 -10.14 2.57
C SER A 151 12.21 -9.05 2.41
N TYR A 152 11.30 -8.97 3.37
CA TYR A 152 10.26 -7.94 3.38
C TYR A 152 10.86 -6.54 3.47
N THR A 153 11.72 -6.30 4.46
CA THR A 153 12.42 -5.03 4.64
C THR A 153 13.20 -4.64 3.37
N ALA A 154 14.01 -5.55 2.81
CA ALA A 154 14.74 -5.29 1.58
C ALA A 154 13.81 -4.86 0.44
N SER A 155 12.68 -5.56 0.24
CA SER A 155 11.71 -5.23 -0.79
C SER A 155 11.07 -3.84 -0.58
N LYS A 156 10.73 -3.50 0.67
CA LYS A 156 10.06 -2.23 1.00
C LYS A 156 11.03 -1.03 0.95
N PHE A 157 12.31 -1.21 1.25
CA PHE A 157 13.35 -0.22 0.98
C PHE A 157 13.54 0.03 -0.53
N ALA A 158 13.55 -1.03 -1.35
CA ALA A 158 13.68 -0.92 -2.79
C ALA A 158 12.53 -0.10 -3.43
N ILE A 159 11.29 -0.28 -2.96
CA ILE A 159 10.12 0.48 -3.43
C ILE A 159 10.33 1.99 -3.29
N ARG A 160 10.98 2.46 -2.21
CA ARG A 160 11.30 3.89 -2.02
C ARG A 160 12.19 4.42 -3.14
N GLY A 161 13.27 3.69 -3.44
CA GLY A 161 14.19 4.07 -4.53
C GLY A 161 13.50 4.09 -5.88
N MET A 162 12.75 3.03 -6.21
CA MET A 162 12.00 2.92 -7.45
C MET A 162 10.96 4.06 -7.61
N THR A 163 10.27 4.42 -6.52
CA THR A 163 9.31 5.54 -6.50
C THR A 163 9.97 6.85 -6.90
N LYS A 164 11.14 7.17 -6.33
CA LYS A 164 11.87 8.41 -6.61
C LYS A 164 12.38 8.46 -8.05
N THR A 165 12.93 7.35 -8.55
CA THR A 165 13.41 7.26 -9.93
C THR A 165 12.26 7.48 -10.91
N ALA A 166 11.14 6.77 -10.74
CA ALA A 166 9.97 6.89 -11.60
C ALA A 166 9.36 8.31 -11.56
N ALA A 167 9.31 8.94 -10.38
CA ALA A 167 8.85 10.33 -10.23
C ALA A 167 9.69 11.31 -11.06
N MET A 168 11.01 11.14 -11.05
CA MET A 168 11.94 11.99 -11.83
C MET A 168 11.80 11.76 -13.33
N GLU A 169 11.67 10.52 -13.77
CA GLU A 169 11.60 10.20 -15.20
C GLU A 169 10.25 10.60 -15.83
N TRP A 170 9.15 10.44 -15.08
CA TRP A 170 7.79 10.49 -15.64
C TRP A 170 7.04 11.77 -15.33
N GLY A 171 7.55 12.64 -14.46
CA GLY A 171 6.94 13.93 -14.15
C GLY A 171 6.68 14.79 -15.40
N ARG A 172 7.57 14.74 -16.40
CA ARG A 172 7.40 15.40 -17.71
C ARG A 172 6.18 14.92 -18.53
N PHE A 173 5.62 13.78 -18.18
CA PHE A 173 4.41 13.23 -18.81
C PHE A 173 3.15 13.46 -17.96
N GLY A 174 3.24 14.28 -16.90
CA GLY A 174 2.14 14.49 -15.97
C GLY A 174 1.84 13.29 -15.08
N ILE A 175 2.79 12.34 -14.93
CA ILE A 175 2.63 11.17 -14.07
C ILE A 175 3.35 11.43 -12.75
N ARG A 176 2.60 11.40 -11.64
CA ARG A 176 3.14 11.49 -10.28
C ARG A 176 3.35 10.11 -9.70
N VAL A 177 4.44 9.90 -8.97
CA VAL A 177 4.73 8.61 -8.34
C VAL A 177 5.12 8.86 -6.88
N ASN A 178 4.36 8.29 -5.95
CA ASN A 178 4.56 8.47 -4.52
C ASN A 178 4.49 7.13 -3.79
N SER A 179 5.01 7.07 -2.56
CA SER A 179 4.89 5.90 -1.70
C SER A 179 4.14 6.21 -0.42
N VAL A 180 3.33 5.25 0.03
CA VAL A 180 2.70 5.24 1.35
C VAL A 180 3.43 4.23 2.22
N HIS A 181 3.65 4.58 3.48
CA HIS A 181 4.37 3.76 4.46
C HIS A 181 3.48 3.46 5.67
N PRO A 182 2.63 2.44 5.58
CA PRO A 182 1.77 2.04 6.70
C PRO A 182 2.58 1.51 7.89
N GLY A 183 2.07 1.76 9.10
CA GLY A 183 2.42 1.03 10.31
C GLY A 183 1.73 -0.34 10.37
N GLY A 184 1.44 -0.84 11.56
CA GLY A 184 0.58 -2.01 11.72
C GLY A 184 -0.85 -1.71 11.30
N VAL A 185 -1.43 -2.57 10.46
CA VAL A 185 -2.81 -2.41 9.95
C VAL A 185 -3.58 -3.71 10.19
N ASN A 186 -4.81 -3.60 10.68
CA ASN A 186 -5.69 -4.72 10.99
C ASN A 186 -6.16 -5.42 9.71
N THR A 187 -5.38 -6.36 9.26
CA THR A 187 -5.58 -7.20 8.08
C THR A 187 -5.12 -8.61 8.39
N VAL A 188 -5.38 -9.56 7.52
CA VAL A 188 -4.85 -10.94 7.67
C VAL A 188 -3.31 -10.95 7.77
N MET A 189 -2.60 -10.01 7.16
CA MET A 189 -1.14 -9.89 7.30
C MET A 189 -0.73 -9.33 8.67
N GLY A 190 -1.42 -8.31 9.19
CA GLY A 190 -1.07 -7.62 10.43
C GLY A 190 -1.68 -8.25 11.69
N ASN A 191 -2.79 -8.99 11.54
CA ASN A 191 -3.51 -9.68 12.61
C ASN A 191 -4.10 -11.00 12.07
N PRO A 192 -3.25 -12.02 11.82
CA PRO A 192 -3.65 -13.23 11.08
C PRO A 192 -4.67 -14.10 11.82
N ILE A 193 -4.75 -13.98 13.14
CA ILE A 193 -5.70 -14.75 13.97
C ILE A 193 -6.88 -13.91 14.45
N ASN A 194 -6.98 -12.67 13.98
CA ASN A 194 -8.02 -11.71 14.37
C ASN A 194 -8.17 -11.57 15.91
N ASP A 195 -7.03 -11.47 16.60
CA ASP A 195 -6.99 -11.36 18.06
C ASP A 195 -7.13 -9.88 18.48
N PRO A 196 -8.16 -9.53 19.26
CA PRO A 196 -8.34 -8.16 19.77
C PRO A 196 -7.15 -7.63 20.59
N ILE A 197 -6.38 -8.52 21.23
CA ILE A 197 -5.19 -8.12 21.99
C ILE A 197 -4.11 -7.53 21.09
N LEU A 198 -3.98 -8.02 19.84
CA LEU A 198 -3.05 -7.52 18.85
C LEU A 198 -3.43 -6.15 18.30
N GLU A 199 -4.65 -5.68 18.57
CA GLU A 199 -5.08 -4.34 18.16
C GLU A 199 -4.54 -3.22 19.06
N THR A 200 -4.14 -3.53 20.28
CA THR A 200 -3.72 -2.52 21.25
C THR A 200 -2.37 -2.81 21.91
N MET A 201 -2.12 -4.05 22.36
CA MET A 201 -0.95 -4.39 23.17
C MET A 201 0.39 -4.04 22.50
N PRO A 202 0.64 -4.33 21.19
CA PRO A 202 1.90 -4.00 20.55
C PRO A 202 2.13 -2.49 20.35
N TYR A 203 1.08 -1.68 20.50
CA TYR A 203 1.06 -0.26 20.14
C TYR A 203 1.07 0.70 21.35
N GLN A 204 1.21 0.20 22.56
CA GLN A 204 1.13 1.02 23.78
C GLN A 204 2.21 2.10 23.89
N GLN A 205 3.31 1.97 23.18
CA GLN A 205 4.40 2.94 23.18
C GLN A 205 4.37 3.91 21.99
N GLN A 206 3.40 3.80 21.11
CA GLN A 206 3.25 4.77 20.01
C GLN A 206 2.26 5.88 20.35
N ALA A 207 2.26 6.96 19.56
CA ALA A 207 1.43 8.13 19.84
C ALA A 207 -0.08 7.80 19.75
N ILE A 208 -0.52 7.09 18.70
CA ILE A 208 -1.88 6.56 18.60
C ILE A 208 -1.83 5.07 18.98
N GLN A 209 -2.24 4.76 20.21
CA GLN A 209 -2.02 3.47 20.89
C GLN A 209 -2.95 2.35 20.41
N ARG A 210 -3.03 2.16 19.10
CA ARG A 210 -3.79 1.08 18.45
C ARG A 210 -3.22 0.74 17.09
N ILE A 211 -3.61 -0.40 16.58
CA ILE A 211 -3.41 -0.76 15.17
C ILE A 211 -4.19 0.21 14.26
N GLY A 212 -3.68 0.49 13.08
CA GLY A 212 -4.41 1.21 12.04
C GLY A 212 -5.45 0.31 11.37
N TYR A 213 -6.41 0.91 10.67
CA TYR A 213 -7.41 0.19 9.90
C TYR A 213 -7.21 0.41 8.40
N PRO A 214 -7.62 -0.54 7.53
CA PRO A 214 -7.47 -0.46 6.08
C PRO A 214 -8.00 0.84 5.46
N ASN A 215 -9.13 1.35 5.94
CA ASN A 215 -9.72 2.60 5.45
C ASN A 215 -8.86 3.85 5.76
N GLU A 216 -8.05 3.83 6.81
CA GLU A 216 -7.13 4.94 7.13
C GLU A 216 -5.98 5.00 6.12
N ILE A 217 -5.50 3.83 5.66
CA ILE A 217 -4.50 3.74 4.58
C ILE A 217 -5.13 4.12 3.23
N ALA A 218 -6.33 3.60 2.94
CA ALA A 218 -7.05 3.91 1.71
C ALA A 218 -7.28 5.42 1.54
N ALA A 219 -7.57 6.16 2.61
CA ALA A 219 -7.72 7.62 2.58
C ALA A 219 -6.44 8.34 2.13
N ALA A 220 -5.27 7.92 2.64
CA ALA A 220 -3.97 8.47 2.26
C ALA A 220 -3.61 8.13 0.80
N VAL A 221 -3.91 6.90 0.37
CA VAL A 221 -3.72 6.44 -1.01
C VAL A 221 -4.59 7.24 -1.98
N ALA A 222 -5.87 7.40 -1.66
CA ALA A 222 -6.80 8.18 -2.48
C ALA A 222 -6.40 9.66 -2.55
N PHE A 223 -5.91 10.26 -1.46
CA PHE A 223 -5.35 11.61 -1.48
C PHE A 223 -4.18 11.71 -2.48
N LEU A 224 -3.17 10.84 -2.40
CA LEU A 224 -2.02 10.88 -3.30
C LEU A 224 -2.40 10.56 -4.76
N ALA A 225 -3.43 9.76 -4.98
CA ALA A 225 -3.93 9.45 -6.32
C ALA A 225 -4.73 10.61 -6.94
N SER A 226 -5.34 11.48 -6.12
CA SER A 226 -6.26 12.54 -6.54
C SER A 226 -5.56 13.80 -7.08
N ALA A 227 -6.36 14.73 -7.60
CA ALA A 227 -5.91 16.06 -8.03
C ALA A 227 -5.45 16.94 -6.84
N ASP A 228 -5.90 16.64 -5.61
CA ASP A 228 -5.48 17.36 -4.40
C ASP A 228 -3.97 17.25 -4.15
N ALA A 229 -3.33 16.19 -4.67
CA ALA A 229 -1.90 15.96 -4.61
C ALA A 229 -1.17 16.38 -5.92
N SER A 230 -1.70 17.29 -6.70
CA SER A 230 -1.20 17.64 -8.04
C SER A 230 0.25 18.14 -8.08
N TYR A 231 0.78 18.65 -6.98
CA TYR A 231 2.19 19.09 -6.87
C TYR A 231 3.04 18.21 -5.95
N ILE A 232 2.57 16.96 -5.69
CA ILE A 232 3.25 15.98 -4.83
C ILE A 232 3.71 14.80 -5.68
N THR A 233 5.03 14.64 -5.83
CA THR A 233 5.65 13.50 -6.50
C THR A 233 7.00 13.15 -5.85
N GLY A 234 7.36 11.87 -5.81
CA GLY A 234 8.58 11.37 -5.17
C GLY A 234 8.54 11.36 -3.64
N THR A 235 7.37 11.65 -3.02
CA THR A 235 7.23 11.72 -1.57
C THR A 235 7.04 10.34 -0.94
N GLU A 236 7.34 10.29 0.35
CA GLU A 236 7.13 9.18 1.26
C GLU A 236 6.11 9.62 2.31
N LEU A 237 4.85 9.17 2.19
CA LEU A 237 3.80 9.49 3.14
C LEU A 237 3.68 8.39 4.20
N VAL A 238 4.12 8.70 5.43
CA VAL A 238 4.03 7.79 6.56
C VAL A 238 2.61 7.83 7.16
N VAL A 239 2.01 6.65 7.39
CA VAL A 239 0.67 6.48 7.98
C VAL A 239 0.75 5.36 9.01
N ASP A 240 1.27 5.67 10.19
CA ASP A 240 1.76 4.67 11.15
C ASP A 240 1.33 4.90 12.61
N GLY A 241 0.46 5.87 12.86
CA GLY A 241 0.04 6.22 14.23
C GLY A 241 1.16 6.82 15.09
N GLY A 242 2.25 7.29 14.46
CA GLY A 242 3.40 7.88 15.12
C GLY A 242 4.47 6.87 15.53
N TRP A 243 4.44 5.65 15.00
CA TRP A 243 5.44 4.62 15.29
C TRP A 243 6.88 5.08 15.02
N LEU A 244 7.13 5.71 13.87
CA LEU A 244 8.46 6.19 13.49
C LEU A 244 8.85 7.53 14.15
N THR A 245 7.89 8.23 14.73
CA THR A 245 8.15 9.54 15.39
C THR A 245 8.94 9.37 16.68
N GLY A 246 8.75 8.23 17.36
CA GLY A 246 9.37 7.93 18.65
C GLY A 246 8.49 6.99 19.46
N ARG A 247 8.76 6.90 20.74
CA ARG A 247 8.01 6.04 21.65
C ARG A 247 7.70 6.76 22.96
N LEU A 248 6.54 6.47 23.50
CA LEU A 248 6.19 6.92 24.83
C LEU A 248 7.04 6.17 25.87
N GLU A 249 7.81 6.91 26.64
CA GLU A 249 8.60 6.34 27.74
C GLU A 249 7.76 6.35 29.02
N PRO A 250 7.50 5.18 29.62
CA PRO A 250 6.80 5.09 30.88
C PRO A 250 7.53 5.92 31.95
N GLY A 251 6.78 6.73 32.72
CA GLY A 251 7.33 7.56 33.79
C GLY A 251 7.78 8.96 33.38
N LEU A 252 7.86 9.29 32.07
CA LEU A 252 8.02 10.67 31.64
C LEU A 252 6.66 11.38 31.57
N PRO A 253 6.60 12.71 31.85
CA PRO A 253 5.37 13.49 31.70
C PRO A 253 4.80 13.37 30.30
N GLY A 254 3.47 13.15 30.21
CA GLY A 254 2.76 12.93 28.93
C GLY A 254 2.59 11.46 28.56
N SER A 255 3.20 10.50 29.28
CA SER A 255 2.85 9.08 29.17
C SER A 255 1.59 8.77 30.00
N SER A 256 0.87 7.69 29.65
CA SER A 256 -0.27 7.22 30.42
C SER A 256 0.10 6.55 31.76
N ALA A 257 1.38 6.21 31.95
CA ALA A 257 1.89 5.71 33.21
C ALA A 257 2.09 6.86 34.18
N THR A 258 1.61 6.71 35.40
CA THR A 258 1.74 7.72 36.47
C THR A 258 3.21 8.04 36.72
N THR A 259 3.55 9.32 36.79
CA THR A 259 4.90 9.83 37.08
C THR A 259 5.30 9.66 38.56
N GLU A 260 4.56 8.91 39.36
CA GLU A 260 4.91 8.54 40.72
C GLU A 260 6.18 7.70 40.73
N GLY A 261 7.32 8.34 40.89
CA GLY A 261 8.63 7.67 41.05
C GLY A 261 9.85 8.32 40.42
N PHE A 262 9.71 9.25 39.49
CA PHE A 262 10.87 9.87 38.82
C PHE A 262 11.34 11.19 39.43
N GLY A 263 11.01 11.55 40.66
CA GLY A 263 11.72 12.56 41.45
C GLY A 263 12.12 13.90 40.81
N TYR A 264 11.55 14.26 39.66
CA TYR A 264 11.71 15.58 39.09
C TYR A 264 10.82 16.56 39.85
N ASN A 265 11.30 16.96 41.04
CA ASN A 265 10.79 18.14 41.73
C ASN A 265 11.35 19.37 40.99
N ALA A 266 10.47 20.14 40.35
CA ALA A 266 10.79 21.47 39.83
C ALA A 266 11.22 22.43 40.95
#